data_9c53036cf2c0025ce7cc1867647a6aa7
#
_entry.id   9c53036cf2c0025ce7cc1867647a6aa7
#
_cell.length_a   1.000
_cell.length_b   1.000
_cell.length_c   1.000
_cell.angle_alpha   90.00
_cell.angle_beta   90.00
_cell.angle_gamma   90.00
#
_symmetry.space_group_name_H-M   'P 1'
#
loop_
_entity.id
_entity.type
_entity.pdbx_description
1 polymer ?
#
loop_
_entity_poly.entity_id
_entity_poly.type
_entity_poly.pdbx_seq_one_letter_code
_entity_poly.pdbx_strand_id
1 'polypeptide(L)'
;MKLRPHKLYSYADYVQTINTLTSKGLFSRVDLGFAPRDTSEACNVLDITLNCVFDKPYDIYFEGNLVGKTTGRVGPGMTLGFAKRNAFRGGEKLSVNLNGSYEWQTGHRADGTSSKFNSYEYGADVSLEFPRLLFIDNYLTKRRLKKWQKGKRVIPYYTTPNTLLKAASNVLNRSGYFKRHIVSGELTYTIQPSATRLHQFSPLILQYEFMKDKSAAFNEVLQQSPYLMVSMADQFVPKMRYTFTYQSPSTYRNPIYWQTTVSEASNILALGYMAFGQRWKETGKKMFKNPFAQFLKVETDLRKTWQVTEHSQIVGHINTGVVWAYGNAKSAPYSEQFYVGGANSIRAFNVRSIGPGSYYTNQSKLSYMDQTGDIKLLANLEYRPRIMGNLYGALFLDAGNVWALRNDGYRTGSQLRLKNIFKETALGTGIGIRYDMDFFVLRLDWGVGIHVPYKNGFYNFDHFKDSQSLHFAIGYPF
;
A
#
# COMPACT_ATOMS: atom_id res chain seq x y z
N MET A 1 16.97 14.68 -23.49
CA MET A 1 17.70 15.93 -23.32
C MET A 1 16.84 17.11 -23.80
N LYS A 2 16.80 18.22 -23.05
CA LYS A 2 16.08 19.45 -23.43
C LYS A 2 17.02 20.43 -24.11
N LEU A 3 18.26 20.47 -23.66
CA LEU A 3 19.29 21.18 -24.40
C LEU A 3 19.45 20.55 -25.80
N ARG A 4 19.34 21.35 -26.85
CA ARG A 4 19.44 20.90 -28.23
C ARG A 4 20.44 21.80 -28.98
N PRO A 5 21.25 21.25 -29.88
CA PRO A 5 22.11 22.06 -30.74
C PRO A 5 21.32 23.12 -31.50
N HIS A 6 21.92 24.25 -31.77
CA HIS A 6 21.37 25.38 -32.56
C HIS A 6 20.10 26.00 -31.95
N LYS A 7 19.92 25.92 -30.63
CA LYS A 7 18.84 26.61 -29.90
C LYS A 7 19.40 27.57 -28.87
N LEU A 8 18.61 28.59 -28.55
CA LEU A 8 18.94 29.54 -27.50
C LEU A 8 19.13 28.76 -26.16
N TYR A 9 20.20 29.07 -25.45
CA TYR A 9 20.44 28.52 -24.14
C TYR A 9 19.35 28.96 -23.16
N SER A 10 18.87 28.01 -22.36
CA SER A 10 17.92 28.25 -21.30
C SER A 10 18.37 27.52 -20.04
N TYR A 11 18.50 28.25 -18.94
CA TYR A 11 18.83 27.67 -17.63
C TYR A 11 17.77 26.63 -17.16
N ALA A 12 16.50 26.87 -17.50
CA ALA A 12 15.43 25.92 -17.22
C ALA A 12 15.63 24.58 -17.97
N ASP A 13 16.07 24.65 -19.24
CA ASP A 13 16.36 23.46 -20.04
C ASP A 13 17.65 22.76 -19.58
N TYR A 14 18.62 23.50 -19.06
CA TYR A 14 19.81 22.98 -18.38
C TYR A 14 19.42 22.15 -17.15
N VAL A 15 18.72 22.77 -16.17
CA VAL A 15 18.28 22.10 -14.94
C VAL A 15 17.44 20.86 -15.26
N GLN A 16 16.53 20.98 -16.22
CA GLN A 16 15.70 19.84 -16.62
C GLN A 16 16.50 18.73 -17.30
N THR A 17 17.54 19.06 -18.05
CA THR A 17 18.44 18.06 -18.66
C THR A 17 19.20 17.29 -17.59
N ILE A 18 19.81 18.00 -16.63
CA ILE A 18 20.50 17.38 -15.47
C ILE A 18 19.53 16.46 -14.72
N ASN A 19 18.37 16.99 -14.30
CA ASN A 19 17.38 16.20 -13.56
C ASN A 19 16.93 14.95 -14.32
N THR A 20 16.74 15.05 -15.65
CA THR A 20 16.35 13.91 -16.48
C THR A 20 17.45 12.85 -16.57
N LEU A 21 18.71 13.26 -16.67
CA LEU A 21 19.85 12.32 -16.76
C LEU A 21 20.11 11.65 -15.40
N THR A 22 20.09 12.43 -14.32
CA THR A 22 20.32 11.93 -12.96
C THR A 22 19.18 11.01 -12.49
N SER A 23 17.92 11.37 -12.79
CA SER A 23 16.75 10.57 -12.39
C SER A 23 16.67 9.19 -13.05
N LYS A 24 17.41 8.97 -14.15
CA LYS A 24 17.49 7.65 -14.80
C LYS A 24 18.34 6.65 -14.01
N GLY A 25 19.15 7.11 -13.05
CA GLY A 25 20.05 6.24 -12.28
C GLY A 25 21.09 5.48 -13.11
N LEU A 26 21.40 5.99 -14.29
CA LEU A 26 22.39 5.40 -15.20
C LEU A 26 23.79 5.94 -14.99
N PHE A 27 23.87 7.16 -14.49
CA PHE A 27 25.12 7.90 -14.36
C PHE A 27 25.37 8.20 -12.89
N SER A 28 26.57 7.90 -12.43
CA SER A 28 27.07 8.28 -11.09
C SER A 28 27.39 9.77 -11.05
N ARG A 29 27.80 10.34 -12.20
CA ARG A 29 28.14 11.75 -12.34
C ARG A 29 27.73 12.27 -13.70
N VAL A 30 27.15 13.48 -13.72
CA VAL A 30 26.76 14.20 -14.92
C VAL A 30 27.25 15.63 -14.78
N ASP A 31 28.24 16.01 -15.58
CA ASP A 31 28.82 17.35 -15.59
C ASP A 31 28.55 18.01 -16.95
N LEU A 32 28.14 19.28 -16.94
CA LEU A 32 28.08 20.11 -18.13
C LEU A 32 29.14 21.21 -18.05
N GLY A 33 30.06 21.19 -19.00
CA GLY A 33 31.00 22.27 -19.24
C GLY A 33 30.44 23.26 -20.28
N PHE A 34 30.68 24.54 -20.10
CA PHE A 34 30.29 25.60 -20.98
C PHE A 34 31.53 26.38 -21.40
N ALA A 35 31.73 26.54 -22.70
CA ALA A 35 32.80 27.35 -23.26
C ALA A 35 32.28 28.23 -24.40
N PRO A 36 32.68 29.50 -24.49
CA PRO A 36 32.40 30.25 -25.68
C PRO A 36 33.14 29.64 -26.88
N ARG A 37 32.52 29.63 -28.06
CA ARG A 37 33.10 28.98 -29.24
C ARG A 37 34.38 29.67 -29.72
N ASP A 38 34.46 30.98 -29.54
CA ASP A 38 35.67 31.76 -29.79
C ASP A 38 35.86 32.81 -28.68
N THR A 39 37.03 33.42 -28.63
CA THR A 39 37.42 34.40 -27.62
C THR A 39 37.05 35.84 -27.98
N SER A 40 36.30 36.08 -29.06
CA SER A 40 35.88 37.41 -29.45
C SER A 40 34.78 37.96 -28.53
N GLU A 41 34.81 39.26 -28.20
CA GLU A 41 33.78 39.91 -27.38
C GLU A 41 32.37 39.81 -27.98
N ALA A 42 32.26 39.54 -29.29
CA ALA A 42 31.00 39.37 -30.02
C ALA A 42 30.51 37.91 -30.07
N CYS A 43 31.17 36.96 -29.41
CA CYS A 43 30.78 35.54 -29.45
C CYS A 43 29.46 35.29 -28.76
N ASN A 44 28.41 35.02 -29.53
CA ASN A 44 27.07 34.66 -29.01
C ASN A 44 26.81 33.13 -29.04
N VAL A 45 27.83 32.32 -29.31
CA VAL A 45 27.72 30.87 -29.45
C VAL A 45 28.42 30.19 -28.29
N LEU A 46 27.68 29.32 -27.60
CA LEU A 46 28.14 28.54 -26.44
C LEU A 46 28.25 27.06 -26.82
N ASP A 47 29.46 26.51 -26.70
CA ASP A 47 29.67 25.08 -26.83
C ASP A 47 29.44 24.41 -25.49
N ILE A 48 28.60 23.37 -25.47
CA ILE A 48 28.22 22.66 -24.28
C ILE A 48 28.76 21.24 -24.33
N THR A 49 29.65 20.90 -23.41
CA THR A 49 30.22 19.58 -23.28
C THR A 49 29.49 18.83 -22.17
N LEU A 50 28.99 17.65 -22.48
CA LEU A 50 28.32 16.77 -21.53
C LEU A 50 29.21 15.59 -21.18
N ASN A 51 29.73 15.56 -19.95
CA ASN A 51 30.53 14.47 -19.42
C ASN A 51 29.67 13.59 -18.51
N CYS A 52 29.48 12.33 -18.88
CA CYS A 52 28.70 11.38 -18.13
C CYS A 52 29.56 10.19 -17.73
N VAL A 53 29.57 9.86 -16.45
CA VAL A 53 30.22 8.66 -15.92
C VAL A 53 29.13 7.65 -15.59
N PHE A 54 29.19 6.47 -16.18
CA PHE A 54 28.22 5.40 -15.88
C PHE A 54 28.33 4.93 -14.44
N ASP A 55 27.22 4.66 -13.81
CA ASP A 55 27.12 3.99 -12.53
C ASP A 55 27.27 2.47 -12.70
N LYS A 56 27.46 1.76 -11.58
CA LYS A 56 27.52 0.29 -11.59
C LYS A 56 26.26 -0.28 -12.22
N PRO A 57 26.39 -1.21 -13.20
CA PRO A 57 25.24 -1.74 -13.92
C PRO A 57 24.40 -2.74 -13.10
N TYR A 58 24.96 -3.27 -12.03
CA TYR A 58 24.34 -4.29 -11.19
C TYR A 58 24.26 -3.84 -9.74
N ASP A 59 23.08 -4.05 -9.13
CA ASP A 59 22.86 -3.92 -7.69
C ASP A 59 22.42 -5.28 -7.16
N ILE A 60 23.06 -5.72 -6.09
CA ILE A 60 22.60 -6.87 -5.29
C ILE A 60 22.37 -6.34 -3.89
N TYR A 61 21.21 -6.64 -3.34
CA TYR A 61 20.90 -6.28 -1.96
C TYR A 61 20.30 -7.45 -1.21
N PHE A 62 20.62 -7.49 0.05
CA PHE A 62 20.06 -8.43 1.01
C PHE A 62 19.42 -7.63 2.13
N GLU A 63 18.17 -7.92 2.42
CA GLU A 63 17.42 -7.30 3.52
C GLU A 63 16.94 -8.39 4.47
N GLY A 64 17.34 -8.29 5.74
CA GLY A 64 16.85 -9.14 6.82
C GLY A 64 15.92 -8.35 7.72
N ASN A 65 14.71 -8.87 7.93
CA ASN A 65 13.69 -8.26 8.77
C ASN A 65 13.29 -9.22 9.89
N LEU A 66 13.06 -8.70 11.09
CA LEU A 66 12.35 -9.41 12.14
C LEU A 66 10.93 -8.84 12.23
N VAL A 67 9.95 -9.64 11.90
CA VAL A 67 8.55 -9.24 11.93
C VAL A 67 7.91 -9.77 13.21
N GLY A 68 7.54 -8.87 14.10
CA GLY A 68 6.71 -9.17 15.27
C GLY A 68 5.27 -8.75 14.99
N LYS A 69 4.33 -9.69 15.06
CA LYS A 69 2.90 -9.39 14.96
C LYS A 69 2.27 -9.49 16.34
N THR A 70 1.42 -8.52 16.67
CA THR A 70 0.68 -8.45 17.94
C THR A 70 -0.27 -9.62 18.16
N THR A 71 -0.46 -10.46 17.15
CA THR A 71 -1.16 -11.75 17.26
C THR A 71 -0.34 -12.85 17.95
N GLY A 72 0.78 -12.51 18.59
CA GLY A 72 1.70 -13.48 19.19
C GLY A 72 2.51 -14.25 18.14
N ARG A 73 2.73 -13.68 16.97
CA ARG A 73 3.59 -14.25 15.93
C ARG A 73 4.83 -13.41 15.76
N VAL A 74 5.97 -14.06 15.78
CA VAL A 74 7.28 -13.45 15.52
C VAL A 74 8.00 -14.32 14.50
N GLY A 75 8.75 -13.71 13.62
CA GLY A 75 9.57 -14.48 12.70
C GLY A 75 10.47 -13.65 11.82
N PRO A 76 11.54 -14.25 11.29
CA PRO A 76 12.41 -13.62 10.34
C PRO A 76 11.73 -13.50 8.97
N GLY A 77 11.98 -12.37 8.32
CA GLY A 77 11.75 -12.15 6.91
C GLY A 77 13.06 -11.86 6.21
N MET A 78 13.21 -12.32 4.98
CA MET A 78 14.39 -12.07 4.16
C MET A 78 13.97 -11.69 2.75
N THR A 79 14.69 -10.73 2.17
CA THR A 79 14.55 -10.37 0.76
C THR A 79 15.94 -10.36 0.13
N LEU A 80 16.09 -11.10 -0.96
CA LEU A 80 17.25 -11.06 -1.83
C LEU A 80 16.83 -10.40 -3.13
N GLY A 81 17.47 -9.28 -3.45
CA GLY A 81 17.19 -8.51 -4.65
C GLY A 81 18.40 -8.41 -5.56
N PHE A 82 18.13 -8.55 -6.86
CA PHE A 82 19.06 -8.29 -7.93
C PHE A 82 18.47 -7.28 -8.89
N ALA A 83 19.23 -6.26 -9.26
CA ALA A 83 18.83 -5.31 -10.27
C ALA A 83 19.93 -5.08 -11.30
N LYS A 84 19.53 -5.03 -12.57
CA LYS A 84 20.39 -4.65 -13.70
C LYS A 84 19.87 -3.36 -14.30
N ARG A 85 20.68 -2.30 -14.22
CA ARG A 85 20.40 -1.01 -14.84
C ARG A 85 20.78 -1.08 -16.31
N ASN A 86 20.05 -0.36 -17.15
CA ASN A 86 20.23 -0.31 -18.61
C ASN A 86 20.22 -1.71 -19.27
N ALA A 87 19.26 -2.53 -18.83
CA ALA A 87 19.20 -3.96 -19.17
C ALA A 87 19.21 -4.21 -20.70
N PHE A 88 18.54 -3.35 -21.47
CA PHE A 88 18.39 -3.45 -22.93
C PHE A 88 18.95 -2.21 -23.67
N ARG A 89 19.84 -1.44 -23.05
CA ARG A 89 20.50 -0.25 -23.59
C ARG A 89 19.58 0.96 -23.86
N GLY A 90 18.32 0.93 -23.39
CA GLY A 90 17.36 2.04 -23.49
C GLY A 90 17.10 2.75 -22.14
N GLY A 91 17.87 2.40 -21.11
CA GLY A 91 17.73 2.93 -19.76
C GLY A 91 16.74 2.13 -18.91
N GLU A 92 16.37 0.95 -19.35
CA GLU A 92 15.47 0.05 -18.60
C GLU A 92 16.18 -0.53 -17.38
N LYS A 93 15.41 -0.68 -16.26
CA LYS A 93 15.87 -1.38 -15.06
C LYS A 93 15.13 -2.70 -14.93
N LEU A 94 15.86 -3.79 -14.98
CA LEU A 94 15.35 -5.12 -14.67
C LEU A 94 15.65 -5.41 -13.20
N SER A 95 14.63 -5.80 -12.42
CA SER A 95 14.82 -6.21 -11.03
C SER A 95 14.16 -7.57 -10.80
N VAL A 96 14.83 -8.41 -10.01
CA VAL A 96 14.34 -9.71 -9.56
C VAL A 96 14.46 -9.74 -8.05
N ASN A 97 13.37 -10.03 -7.36
CA ASN A 97 13.35 -10.13 -5.90
C ASN A 97 12.83 -11.49 -5.50
N LEU A 98 13.50 -12.09 -4.53
CA LEU A 98 13.06 -13.29 -3.82
C LEU A 98 12.80 -12.89 -2.38
N ASN A 99 11.60 -13.15 -1.90
CA ASN A 99 11.20 -12.86 -0.53
C ASN A 99 10.77 -14.14 0.17
N GLY A 100 11.11 -14.24 1.44
CA GLY A 100 10.70 -15.33 2.30
C GLY A 100 10.49 -14.84 3.72
N SER A 101 9.47 -15.35 4.39
CA SER A 101 9.26 -15.11 5.82
C SER A 101 8.77 -16.37 6.49
N TYR A 102 9.15 -16.51 7.72
CA TYR A 102 8.70 -17.59 8.58
C TYR A 102 8.18 -16.99 9.88
N GLU A 103 6.97 -17.33 10.27
CA GLU A 103 6.34 -16.85 11.48
C GLU A 103 6.02 -18.05 12.40
N TRP A 104 6.52 -18.02 13.63
CA TRP A 104 6.09 -18.94 14.68
C TRP A 104 5.17 -18.23 15.66
N GLN A 105 4.23 -18.95 16.21
CA GLN A 105 3.34 -18.44 17.23
C GLN A 105 4.03 -18.51 18.59
N THR A 106 4.19 -17.35 19.22
CA THR A 106 4.64 -17.22 20.61
C THR A 106 3.44 -16.97 21.50
N GLY A 107 3.32 -17.66 22.61
CA GLY A 107 2.27 -17.48 23.61
C GLY A 107 1.54 -18.76 23.98
N HIS A 108 1.12 -18.84 25.24
CA HIS A 108 0.31 -19.93 25.75
C HIS A 108 -1.15 -19.65 25.44
N ARG A 109 -1.87 -20.67 25.00
CA ARG A 109 -3.34 -20.61 24.94
C ARG A 109 -3.92 -20.80 26.33
N ALA A 110 -5.06 -20.16 26.55
CA ALA A 110 -5.85 -20.35 27.77
C ALA A 110 -6.30 -21.82 27.99
N ASP A 111 -6.28 -22.64 26.93
CA ASP A 111 -6.66 -24.07 26.96
C ASP A 111 -5.49 -25.05 27.16
N GLY A 112 -4.27 -24.56 27.41
CA GLY A 112 -3.08 -25.39 27.68
C GLY A 112 -2.56 -26.18 26.47
N THR A 113 -3.17 -26.08 25.29
CA THR A 113 -2.74 -26.80 24.10
C THR A 113 -1.72 -25.97 23.30
N SER A 114 -0.48 -26.41 23.26
CA SER A 114 0.57 -25.82 22.42
C SER A 114 0.36 -26.22 20.95
N SER A 115 -0.49 -25.51 20.22
CA SER A 115 -0.54 -25.71 18.77
C SER A 115 0.52 -24.86 18.10
N LYS A 116 1.62 -25.48 17.73
CA LYS A 116 2.69 -24.88 16.92
C LYS A 116 2.19 -24.67 15.48
N PHE A 117 1.35 -23.65 15.27
CA PHE A 117 0.94 -23.28 13.92
C PHE A 117 1.95 -22.30 13.34
N ASN A 118 2.96 -22.83 12.73
CA ASN A 118 3.92 -22.04 11.98
C ASN A 118 3.29 -21.62 10.64
N SER A 119 3.56 -20.39 10.25
CA SER A 119 3.16 -19.86 8.94
C SER A 119 4.43 -19.47 8.20
N TYR A 120 4.52 -19.80 6.93
CA TYR A 120 5.58 -19.29 6.10
C TYR A 120 5.03 -18.72 4.81
N GLU A 121 5.68 -17.67 4.35
CA GLU A 121 5.37 -17.03 3.09
C GLU A 121 6.65 -16.96 2.26
N TYR A 122 6.55 -17.26 0.99
CA TYR A 122 7.64 -17.07 0.05
C TYR A 122 7.10 -16.60 -1.28
N GLY A 123 7.92 -15.82 -1.97
CA GLY A 123 7.52 -15.27 -3.25
C GLY A 123 8.72 -14.86 -4.08
N ALA A 124 8.43 -14.65 -5.35
CA ALA A 124 9.36 -14.07 -6.30
C ALA A 124 8.64 -13.01 -7.12
N ASP A 125 9.32 -11.93 -7.42
CA ASP A 125 8.84 -10.97 -8.40
C ASP A 125 9.97 -10.58 -9.37
N VAL A 126 9.53 -10.36 -10.61
CA VAL A 126 10.36 -9.81 -11.69
C VAL A 126 9.70 -8.54 -12.15
N SER A 127 10.46 -7.46 -12.23
CA SER A 127 9.97 -6.18 -12.71
C SER A 127 10.89 -5.56 -13.73
N LEU A 128 10.29 -4.92 -14.72
CA LEU A 128 10.98 -4.19 -15.79
C LEU A 128 10.43 -2.77 -15.83
N GLU A 129 11.28 -1.81 -15.49
CA GLU A 129 10.95 -0.40 -15.49
C GLU A 129 11.54 0.29 -16.72
N PHE A 130 10.68 0.97 -17.47
CA PHE A 130 11.04 1.78 -18.64
C PHE A 130 11.00 3.25 -18.29
N PRO A 131 12.05 4.04 -18.56
CA PRO A 131 12.07 5.49 -18.31
C PRO A 131 11.27 6.28 -19.38
N ARG A 132 10.12 5.78 -19.76
CA ARG A 132 9.17 6.33 -20.73
C ARG A 132 7.78 5.72 -20.55
N LEU A 133 6.76 6.35 -21.10
CA LEU A 133 5.40 5.79 -21.11
C LEU A 133 5.23 4.88 -22.32
N LEU A 134 5.28 3.57 -22.13
CA LEU A 134 5.03 2.59 -23.19
C LEU A 134 3.60 2.74 -23.73
N PHE A 135 3.40 2.48 -25.02
CA PHE A 135 2.12 2.49 -25.74
C PHE A 135 1.43 3.87 -25.85
N ILE A 136 1.60 4.78 -24.89
CA ILE A 136 0.89 6.08 -24.85
C ILE A 136 1.79 7.30 -25.04
N ASP A 137 3.11 7.14 -25.08
CA ASP A 137 4.05 8.26 -25.18
C ASP A 137 3.85 9.10 -26.43
N ASN A 138 3.68 8.46 -27.59
CA ASN A 138 3.44 9.15 -28.87
C ASN A 138 2.15 9.98 -28.85
N TYR A 139 1.09 9.48 -28.21
CA TYR A 139 -0.19 10.19 -28.10
C TYR A 139 -0.05 11.42 -27.19
N LEU A 140 0.54 11.25 -26.02
CA LEU A 140 0.74 12.35 -25.06
C LEU A 140 1.69 13.41 -25.60
N THR A 141 2.77 13.00 -26.27
CA THR A 141 3.71 13.92 -26.91
C THR A 141 3.03 14.72 -28.02
N LYS A 142 2.24 14.10 -28.90
CA LYS A 142 1.46 14.82 -29.93
C LYS A 142 0.44 15.78 -29.31
N ARG A 143 -0.25 15.39 -28.24
CA ARG A 143 -1.20 16.24 -27.53
C ARG A 143 -0.52 17.46 -26.89
N ARG A 144 0.67 17.29 -26.33
CA ARG A 144 1.48 18.38 -25.75
C ARG A 144 1.98 19.33 -26.84
N LEU A 145 2.46 18.82 -27.98
CA LEU A 145 2.85 19.61 -29.12
C LEU A 145 1.69 20.46 -29.64
N LYS A 146 0.49 19.89 -29.79
CA LYS A 146 -0.72 20.64 -30.19
C LYS A 146 -1.07 21.75 -29.20
N LYS A 147 -0.91 21.53 -27.89
CA LYS A 147 -1.11 22.58 -26.88
C LYS A 147 -0.08 23.70 -27.00
N TRP A 148 1.18 23.36 -27.23
CA TRP A 148 2.25 24.31 -27.41
C TRP A 148 2.05 25.16 -28.68
N GLN A 149 1.66 24.52 -29.79
CA GLN A 149 1.32 25.22 -31.06
C GLN A 149 0.14 26.18 -30.89
N LYS A 150 -0.78 25.93 -29.97
CA LYS A 150 -1.90 26.81 -29.62
C LYS A 150 -1.54 27.87 -28.56
N GLY A 151 -0.26 28.13 -28.31
CA GLY A 151 0.20 29.11 -27.32
C GLY A 151 -0.09 28.75 -25.86
N LYS A 152 -0.59 27.52 -25.57
CA LYS A 152 -0.86 27.10 -24.22
C LYS A 152 0.42 26.64 -23.53
N ARG A 153 0.63 27.08 -22.27
CA ARG A 153 1.79 26.71 -21.48
C ARG A 153 1.79 25.17 -21.25
N VAL A 154 2.86 24.52 -21.69
CA VAL A 154 3.11 23.09 -21.42
C VAL A 154 4.09 22.98 -20.27
N ILE A 155 3.60 22.59 -19.10
CA ILE A 155 4.44 22.39 -17.92
C ILE A 155 5.21 21.06 -18.09
N PRO A 156 6.55 21.07 -18.01
CA PRO A 156 7.33 19.84 -18.06
C PRO A 156 7.02 18.97 -16.80
N TYR A 157 7.20 17.66 -16.92
CA TYR A 157 7.14 16.78 -15.75
C TYR A 157 8.31 17.05 -14.81
N TYR A 158 8.08 16.93 -13.52
CA TYR A 158 9.12 17.08 -12.50
C TYR A 158 10.18 15.97 -12.63
N THR A 159 9.73 14.71 -12.78
CA THR A 159 10.57 13.55 -13.08
C THR A 159 10.20 12.96 -14.44
N THR A 160 11.09 12.15 -15.02
CA THR A 160 10.77 11.40 -16.23
C THR A 160 9.67 10.40 -15.95
N PRO A 161 8.52 10.45 -16.68
CA PRO A 161 7.48 9.44 -16.53
C PRO A 161 8.02 8.05 -16.84
N ASN A 162 7.59 7.06 -16.08
CA ASN A 162 8.02 5.68 -16.25
C ASN A 162 6.86 4.71 -16.44
N THR A 163 7.19 3.53 -16.95
CA THR A 163 6.29 2.38 -17.05
C THR A 163 6.93 1.21 -16.34
N LEU A 164 6.20 0.61 -15.43
CA LEU A 164 6.58 -0.61 -14.71
C LEU A 164 5.76 -1.78 -15.26
N LEU A 165 6.43 -2.82 -15.71
CA LEU A 165 5.87 -4.15 -15.91
C LEU A 165 6.35 -5.02 -14.75
N LYS A 166 5.44 -5.67 -14.03
CA LYS A 166 5.76 -6.54 -12.90
C LYS A 166 5.01 -7.85 -13.03
N ALA A 167 5.70 -8.95 -12.81
CA ALA A 167 5.11 -10.27 -12.60
C ALA A 167 5.54 -10.79 -11.22
N ALA A 168 4.60 -11.33 -10.45
CA ALA A 168 4.88 -11.81 -9.12
C ALA A 168 4.12 -13.11 -8.83
N SER A 169 4.74 -13.96 -8.01
CA SER A 169 4.13 -15.17 -7.46
C SER A 169 4.43 -15.25 -5.97
N ASN A 170 3.39 -15.30 -5.15
CA ASN A 170 3.48 -15.42 -3.70
C ASN A 170 2.71 -16.65 -3.23
N VAL A 171 3.28 -17.34 -2.26
CA VAL A 171 2.67 -18.51 -1.63
C VAL A 171 2.65 -18.28 -0.11
N LEU A 172 1.46 -18.22 0.44
CA LEU A 172 1.23 -18.20 1.88
C LEU A 172 0.81 -19.61 2.34
N ASN A 173 1.65 -20.25 3.12
CA ASN A 173 1.32 -21.51 3.77
C ASN A 173 0.96 -21.29 5.23
N ARG A 174 -0.24 -21.67 5.58
CA ARG A 174 -0.68 -21.82 6.97
C ARG A 174 -0.69 -23.27 7.33
N SER A 175 0.38 -23.73 7.94
CA SER A 175 0.55 -25.13 8.35
C SER A 175 -0.68 -25.64 9.10
N GLY A 176 -1.19 -26.80 8.66
CA GLY A 176 -2.39 -27.41 9.23
C GLY A 176 -3.72 -26.85 8.73
N TYR A 177 -3.73 -25.84 7.86
CA TYR A 177 -4.97 -25.26 7.31
C TYR A 177 -5.00 -25.22 5.79
N PHE A 178 -4.15 -24.41 5.14
CA PHE A 178 -4.19 -24.24 3.67
C PHE A 178 -2.90 -23.66 3.11
N LYS A 179 -2.71 -23.83 1.81
CA LYS A 179 -1.75 -23.06 1.00
C LYS A 179 -2.50 -22.16 0.03
N ARG A 180 -2.25 -20.85 0.10
CA ARG A 180 -2.81 -19.87 -0.81
C ARG A 180 -1.74 -19.37 -1.76
N HIS A 181 -2.03 -19.46 -3.04
CA HIS A 181 -1.18 -18.99 -4.12
C HIS A 181 -1.79 -17.73 -4.71
N ILE A 182 -0.95 -16.72 -4.96
CA ILE A 182 -1.32 -15.47 -5.62
C ILE A 182 -0.32 -15.25 -6.74
N VAL A 183 -0.79 -15.31 -7.98
CA VAL A 183 0.00 -15.01 -9.17
C VAL A 183 -0.53 -13.72 -9.77
N SER A 184 0.33 -12.77 -10.07
CA SER A 184 -0.09 -11.47 -10.60
C SER A 184 0.83 -10.95 -11.69
N GLY A 185 0.23 -10.20 -12.62
CA GLY A 185 0.92 -9.39 -13.62
C GLY A 185 0.37 -7.96 -13.57
N GLU A 186 1.23 -6.95 -13.60
CA GLU A 186 0.85 -5.55 -13.48
C GLU A 186 1.59 -4.70 -14.51
N LEU A 187 0.84 -3.78 -15.14
CA LEU A 187 1.35 -2.67 -15.93
C LEU A 187 1.00 -1.37 -15.20
N THR A 188 2.00 -0.57 -14.82
CA THR A 188 1.79 0.69 -14.10
C THR A 188 2.52 1.85 -14.76
N TYR A 189 1.81 2.94 -14.97
CA TYR A 189 2.35 4.23 -15.40
C TYR A 189 2.52 5.16 -14.20
N THR A 190 3.69 5.74 -14.03
CA THR A 190 3.98 6.73 -12.99
C THR A 190 4.30 8.07 -13.64
N ILE A 191 3.58 9.11 -13.20
CA ILE A 191 3.72 10.48 -13.71
C ILE A 191 3.80 11.42 -12.52
N GLN A 192 4.89 12.17 -12.42
CA GLN A 192 5.11 13.18 -11.39
C GLN A 192 5.18 14.57 -12.03
N PRO A 193 4.05 15.31 -12.08
CA PRO A 193 4.02 16.65 -12.69
C PRO A 193 4.69 17.72 -11.84
N SER A 194 4.80 17.53 -10.52
CA SER A 194 5.46 18.44 -9.58
C SER A 194 6.11 17.67 -8.43
N ALA A 195 6.98 18.31 -7.68
CA ALA A 195 7.61 17.72 -6.48
C ALA A 195 6.60 17.21 -5.45
N THR A 196 5.39 17.80 -5.44
CA THR A 196 4.34 17.52 -4.45
C THR A 196 3.25 16.56 -4.91
N ARG A 197 3.19 16.22 -6.20
CA ARG A 197 2.08 15.43 -6.77
C ARG A 197 2.61 14.25 -7.56
N LEU A 198 2.12 13.07 -7.22
CA LEU A 198 2.42 11.82 -7.90
C LEU A 198 1.12 11.16 -8.37
N HIS A 199 1.09 10.71 -9.61
CA HIS A 199 -0.01 9.95 -10.20
C HIS A 199 0.51 8.61 -10.65
N GLN A 200 -0.12 7.54 -10.19
CA GLN A 200 0.16 6.18 -10.63
C GLN A 200 -1.12 5.61 -11.23
N PHE A 201 -1.03 5.12 -12.44
CA PHE A 201 -2.17 4.49 -13.12
C PHE A 201 -1.79 3.11 -13.61
N SER A 202 -2.46 2.10 -13.09
CA SER A 202 -2.31 0.70 -13.50
C SER A 202 -3.54 0.31 -14.32
N PRO A 203 -3.48 0.41 -15.65
CA PRO A 203 -4.61 0.05 -16.53
C PRO A 203 -4.88 -1.45 -16.56
N LEU A 204 -3.91 -2.26 -16.17
CA LEU A 204 -4.03 -3.71 -16.18
C LEU A 204 -3.27 -4.31 -15.00
N ILE A 205 -4.02 -4.92 -14.10
CA ILE A 205 -3.52 -5.80 -13.04
C ILE A 205 -4.30 -7.10 -13.19
N LEU A 206 -3.60 -8.17 -13.51
CA LEU A 206 -4.16 -9.51 -13.57
C LEU A 206 -3.74 -10.26 -12.32
N GLN A 207 -4.67 -10.69 -11.50
CA GLN A 207 -4.39 -11.41 -10.26
C GLN A 207 -5.23 -12.69 -10.25
N TYR A 208 -4.59 -13.81 -10.04
CA TYR A 208 -5.23 -15.10 -9.85
C TYR A 208 -4.90 -15.60 -8.44
N GLU A 209 -5.94 -15.84 -7.67
CA GLU A 209 -5.85 -16.36 -6.31
C GLU A 209 -6.47 -17.75 -6.26
N PHE A 210 -5.75 -18.72 -5.71
CA PHE A 210 -6.27 -20.07 -5.54
C PHE A 210 -5.67 -20.74 -4.32
N MET A 211 -6.41 -21.66 -3.74
CA MET A 211 -6.00 -22.43 -2.58
C MET A 211 -5.74 -23.88 -2.92
N LYS A 212 -4.61 -24.38 -2.44
CA LYS A 212 -4.28 -25.80 -2.43
C LYS A 212 -4.19 -26.34 -1.01
N ASP A 213 -4.22 -27.65 -0.88
CA ASP A 213 -3.96 -28.38 0.37
C ASP A 213 -4.86 -27.92 1.54
N LYS A 214 -6.17 -27.77 1.29
CA LYS A 214 -7.15 -27.46 2.34
C LYS A 214 -7.30 -28.64 3.28
N SER A 215 -6.99 -28.44 4.56
CA SER A 215 -7.16 -29.50 5.58
C SER A 215 -8.63 -29.70 5.96
N ALA A 216 -8.94 -30.86 6.57
CA ALA A 216 -10.27 -31.13 7.10
C ALA A 216 -10.69 -30.07 8.12
N ALA A 217 -9.80 -29.67 9.02
CA ALA A 217 -10.05 -28.62 10.01
C ALA A 217 -10.37 -27.26 9.37
N PHE A 218 -9.72 -26.92 8.25
CA PHE A 218 -10.04 -25.68 7.54
C PHE A 218 -11.37 -25.78 6.80
N ASN A 219 -11.69 -26.91 6.23
CA ASN A 219 -12.99 -27.14 5.58
C ASN A 219 -14.15 -27.04 6.58
N GLU A 220 -13.95 -27.53 7.81
CA GLU A 220 -14.93 -27.37 8.89
C GLU A 220 -15.15 -25.88 9.22
N VAL A 221 -14.08 -25.09 9.34
CA VAL A 221 -14.19 -23.63 9.54
C VAL A 221 -14.94 -22.96 8.38
N LEU A 222 -14.66 -23.35 7.15
CA LEU A 222 -15.38 -22.80 5.97
C LEU A 222 -16.87 -23.16 5.98
N GLN A 223 -17.25 -24.35 6.47
CA GLN A 223 -18.65 -24.74 6.60
C GLN A 223 -19.36 -23.94 7.71
N GLN A 224 -18.66 -23.67 8.81
CA GLN A 224 -19.17 -22.84 9.90
C GLN A 224 -19.24 -21.34 9.55
N SER A 225 -18.44 -20.90 8.59
CA SER A 225 -18.37 -19.50 8.14
C SER A 225 -18.60 -19.39 6.63
N PRO A 226 -19.85 -19.43 6.15
CA PRO A 226 -20.18 -19.33 4.72
C PRO A 226 -19.65 -18.06 4.06
N TYR A 227 -19.52 -16.98 4.82
CA TYR A 227 -18.88 -15.76 4.37
C TYR A 227 -17.42 -15.99 3.95
N LEU A 228 -16.63 -16.70 4.74
CA LEU A 228 -15.24 -17.05 4.40
C LEU A 228 -15.18 -17.96 3.17
N MET A 229 -16.10 -18.89 3.04
CA MET A 229 -16.18 -19.77 1.88
C MET A 229 -16.31 -18.97 0.57
N VAL A 230 -17.10 -17.90 0.57
CA VAL A 230 -17.29 -17.04 -0.62
C VAL A 230 -16.10 -16.09 -0.81
N SER A 231 -15.61 -15.44 0.23
CA SER A 231 -14.55 -14.43 0.12
C SER A 231 -13.15 -15.02 -0.14
N MET A 232 -12.94 -16.29 0.23
CA MET A 232 -11.69 -17.02 0.03
C MET A 232 -11.75 -18.05 -1.12
N ALA A 233 -12.78 -18.03 -1.93
CA ALA A 233 -12.89 -18.88 -3.12
C ALA A 233 -11.77 -18.58 -4.12
N ASP A 234 -11.41 -19.59 -4.91
CA ASP A 234 -10.49 -19.41 -6.03
C ASP A 234 -11.12 -18.46 -7.04
N GLN A 235 -10.39 -17.41 -7.41
CA GLN A 235 -10.95 -16.36 -8.26
C GLN A 235 -9.91 -15.65 -9.10
N PHE A 236 -10.37 -15.11 -10.22
CA PHE A 236 -9.61 -14.24 -11.08
C PHE A 236 -10.04 -12.79 -10.85
N VAL A 237 -9.06 -11.89 -10.68
CA VAL A 237 -9.31 -10.49 -10.34
C VAL A 237 -8.56 -9.57 -11.30
N PRO A 238 -9.09 -9.34 -12.53
CA PRO A 238 -8.56 -8.30 -13.40
C PRO A 238 -9.01 -6.94 -12.87
N LYS A 239 -8.02 -6.08 -12.57
CA LYS A 239 -8.23 -4.76 -11.94
C LYS A 239 -7.63 -3.63 -12.77
N MET A 240 -8.22 -2.45 -12.66
CA MET A 240 -7.57 -1.17 -12.91
C MET A 240 -7.42 -0.42 -11.59
N ARG A 241 -6.32 0.31 -11.43
CA ARG A 241 -6.05 1.09 -10.23
C ARG A 241 -5.47 2.45 -10.58
N TYR A 242 -5.96 3.47 -9.91
CA TYR A 242 -5.41 4.81 -9.96
C TYR A 242 -5.10 5.28 -8.54
N THR A 243 -3.87 5.72 -8.32
CA THR A 243 -3.42 6.29 -7.05
C THR A 243 -2.93 7.71 -7.28
N PHE A 244 -3.51 8.63 -6.54
CA PHE A 244 -3.06 10.01 -6.43
C PHE A 244 -2.39 10.21 -5.08
N THR A 245 -1.19 10.79 -5.07
CA THR A 245 -0.47 11.15 -3.85
C THR A 245 -0.11 12.63 -3.90
N TYR A 246 -0.43 13.33 -2.84
CA TYR A 246 0.02 14.69 -2.55
C TYR A 246 0.87 14.69 -1.29
N GLN A 247 2.05 15.28 -1.37
CA GLN A 247 2.94 15.46 -0.23
C GLN A 247 3.42 16.91 -0.22
N SER A 248 3.22 17.59 0.90
CA SER A 248 3.74 18.95 1.09
C SER A 248 5.26 18.96 0.95
N PRO A 249 5.85 20.09 0.49
CA PRO A 249 7.29 20.28 0.54
C PRO A 249 7.84 20.08 1.96
N SER A 250 9.04 19.52 2.06
CA SER A 250 9.73 19.30 3.34
C SER A 250 9.99 20.59 4.15
N THR A 251 9.99 21.73 3.46
CA THR A 251 10.17 23.06 4.06
C THR A 251 8.93 23.58 4.81
N TYR A 252 7.78 22.92 4.65
CA TYR A 252 6.56 23.35 5.33
C TYR A 252 6.60 22.95 6.80
N ARG A 253 6.32 23.92 7.69
CA ARG A 253 6.24 23.71 9.13
C ARG A 253 5.16 22.67 9.50
N ASN A 254 4.05 22.66 8.77
CA ASN A 254 2.90 21.79 9.04
C ASN A 254 2.57 20.94 7.79
N PRO A 255 3.36 19.90 7.49
CA PRO A 255 3.19 19.12 6.27
C PRO A 255 1.87 18.31 6.25
N ILE A 256 1.37 18.12 5.05
CA ILE A 256 0.23 17.25 4.74
C ILE A 256 0.73 16.15 3.81
N TYR A 257 0.33 14.93 4.08
CA TYR A 257 0.35 13.79 3.17
C TYR A 257 -1.08 13.36 2.88
N TRP A 258 -1.42 13.22 1.63
CA TRP A 258 -2.73 12.74 1.19
C TRP A 258 -2.55 11.76 0.04
N GLN A 259 -3.08 10.55 0.20
CA GLN A 259 -3.12 9.54 -0.83
C GLN A 259 -4.54 9.04 -1.00
N THR A 260 -5.02 8.96 -2.24
CA THR A 260 -6.30 8.32 -2.57
C THR A 260 -6.08 7.30 -3.67
N THR A 261 -6.55 6.09 -3.42
CA THR A 261 -6.49 4.98 -4.37
C THR A 261 -7.92 4.58 -4.76
N VAL A 262 -8.17 4.55 -6.06
CA VAL A 262 -9.41 4.02 -6.65
C VAL A 262 -9.07 2.79 -7.46
N SER A 263 -9.71 1.68 -7.16
CA SER A 263 -9.55 0.42 -7.89
C SER A 263 -10.90 -0.08 -8.35
N GLU A 264 -11.00 -0.47 -9.60
CA GLU A 264 -12.14 -1.20 -10.14
C GLU A 264 -11.71 -2.59 -10.58
N ALA A 265 -12.58 -3.58 -10.48
CA ALA A 265 -12.30 -4.92 -10.92
C ALA A 265 -13.37 -5.44 -11.86
N SER A 266 -12.92 -5.97 -13.00
CA SER A 266 -13.70 -6.75 -13.97
C SER A 266 -14.87 -6.03 -14.65
N ASN A 267 -14.97 -4.70 -14.58
CA ASN A 267 -16.05 -3.98 -15.27
C ASN A 267 -15.93 -4.11 -16.79
N ILE A 268 -14.72 -3.96 -17.34
CA ILE A 268 -14.48 -4.14 -18.77
C ILE A 268 -14.85 -5.57 -19.20
N LEU A 269 -14.48 -6.56 -18.38
CA LEU A 269 -14.83 -7.95 -18.65
C LEU A 269 -16.35 -8.17 -18.63
N ALA A 270 -17.04 -7.60 -17.65
CA ALA A 270 -18.50 -7.65 -17.54
C ALA A 270 -19.20 -6.98 -18.73
N LEU A 271 -18.67 -5.84 -19.22
CA LEU A 271 -19.14 -5.20 -20.45
C LEU A 271 -18.96 -6.10 -21.68
N GLY A 272 -17.83 -6.82 -21.77
CA GLY A 272 -17.63 -7.84 -22.80
C GLY A 272 -18.71 -8.93 -22.76
N TYR A 273 -19.03 -9.48 -21.59
CA TYR A 273 -20.12 -10.44 -21.43
C TYR A 273 -21.49 -9.88 -21.82
N MET A 274 -21.73 -8.59 -21.55
CA MET A 274 -22.98 -7.93 -22.01
C MET A 274 -23.08 -7.85 -23.53
N ALA A 275 -21.97 -7.59 -24.21
CA ALA A 275 -21.93 -7.58 -25.68
C ALA A 275 -22.30 -8.96 -26.28
N PHE A 276 -22.09 -10.05 -25.53
CA PHE A 276 -22.50 -11.40 -25.88
C PHE A 276 -23.88 -11.82 -25.29
N GLY A 277 -24.71 -10.84 -24.85
CA GLY A 277 -26.10 -11.07 -24.46
C GLY A 277 -26.33 -11.43 -22.99
N GLN A 278 -25.30 -11.47 -22.14
CA GLN A 278 -25.48 -11.71 -20.70
C GLN A 278 -25.84 -10.42 -19.94
N ARG A 279 -26.68 -10.53 -18.92
CA ARG A 279 -27.09 -9.36 -18.13
C ARG A 279 -25.98 -8.95 -17.16
N TRP A 280 -25.86 -7.61 -16.89
CA TRP A 280 -24.87 -7.07 -15.95
C TRP A 280 -24.94 -7.73 -14.57
N LYS A 281 -26.15 -7.86 -14.01
CA LYS A 281 -26.40 -8.40 -12.67
C LYS A 281 -26.40 -9.93 -12.60
N GLU A 282 -26.23 -10.62 -13.72
CA GLU A 282 -26.19 -12.08 -13.75
C GLU A 282 -24.91 -12.58 -13.07
N THR A 283 -25.06 -13.53 -12.14
CA THR A 283 -23.97 -14.17 -11.41
C THR A 283 -23.55 -15.45 -12.09
N GLY A 284 -22.35 -15.94 -11.76
CA GLY A 284 -21.84 -17.21 -12.31
C GLY A 284 -21.02 -17.07 -13.58
N LYS A 285 -20.73 -15.85 -14.03
CA LYS A 285 -19.78 -15.59 -15.12
C LYS A 285 -18.37 -16.05 -14.72
N LYS A 286 -17.69 -16.73 -15.62
CA LYS A 286 -16.39 -17.35 -15.36
C LYS A 286 -15.36 -16.88 -16.38
N MET A 287 -14.14 -16.66 -15.95
CA MET A 287 -12.97 -16.49 -16.80
C MET A 287 -11.96 -17.59 -16.45
N PHE A 288 -11.43 -18.30 -17.45
CA PHE A 288 -10.55 -19.46 -17.24
C PHE A 288 -11.14 -20.50 -16.26
N LYS A 289 -12.44 -20.80 -16.39
CA LYS A 289 -13.22 -21.73 -15.55
C LYS A 289 -13.47 -21.26 -14.10
N ASN A 290 -12.90 -20.13 -13.67
CA ASN A 290 -13.08 -19.57 -12.33
C ASN A 290 -13.97 -18.34 -12.35
N PRO A 291 -14.76 -18.10 -11.28
CA PRO A 291 -15.51 -16.86 -11.13
C PRO A 291 -14.55 -15.67 -11.07
N PHE A 292 -14.97 -14.53 -11.57
CA PHE A 292 -14.21 -13.30 -11.41
C PHE A 292 -14.89 -12.37 -10.43
N ALA A 293 -14.05 -11.71 -9.61
CA ALA A 293 -14.53 -10.70 -8.68
C ALA A 293 -14.89 -9.41 -9.43
N GLN A 294 -16.02 -8.79 -9.06
CA GLN A 294 -16.45 -7.51 -9.61
C GLN A 294 -16.73 -6.53 -8.46
N PHE A 295 -15.94 -5.46 -8.36
CA PHE A 295 -16.04 -4.47 -7.30
C PHE A 295 -15.47 -3.11 -7.68
N LEU A 296 -15.86 -2.10 -6.92
CA LEU A 296 -15.23 -0.78 -6.87
C LEU A 296 -14.69 -0.56 -5.45
N LYS A 297 -13.42 -0.18 -5.33
CA LYS A 297 -12.75 0.12 -4.06
C LYS A 297 -12.18 1.53 -4.09
N VAL A 298 -12.45 2.29 -3.05
CA VAL A 298 -11.86 3.60 -2.82
C VAL A 298 -11.25 3.59 -1.43
N GLU A 299 -10.00 4.02 -1.32
CA GLU A 299 -9.29 4.14 -0.04
C GLU A 299 -8.54 5.48 0.00
N THR A 300 -8.64 6.18 1.12
CA THR A 300 -7.98 7.47 1.34
C THR A 300 -7.18 7.42 2.64
N ASP A 301 -5.93 7.85 2.58
CA ASP A 301 -5.01 8.04 3.69
C ASP A 301 -4.64 9.52 3.76
N LEU A 302 -4.95 10.17 4.88
CA LEU A 302 -4.67 11.58 5.13
C LEU A 302 -3.88 11.72 6.41
N ARG A 303 -2.72 12.36 6.36
CA ARG A 303 -1.87 12.64 7.51
C ARG A 303 -1.58 14.13 7.55
N LYS A 304 -1.73 14.71 8.73
CA LYS A 304 -1.44 16.12 8.98
C LYS A 304 -0.57 16.24 10.21
N THR A 305 0.57 16.91 10.07
CA THR A 305 1.43 17.25 11.20
C THR A 305 1.23 18.71 11.55
N TRP A 306 1.14 19.01 12.84
CA TRP A 306 1.15 20.35 13.41
C TRP A 306 2.36 20.46 14.33
N GLN A 307 3.28 21.36 14.00
CA GLN A 307 4.41 21.69 14.86
C GLN A 307 3.92 22.62 15.98
N VAL A 308 3.84 22.09 17.20
CA VAL A 308 3.36 22.83 18.38
C VAL A 308 4.47 23.71 18.92
N THR A 309 5.65 23.11 19.19
CA THR A 309 6.87 23.80 19.58
C THR A 309 8.03 23.35 18.70
N GLU A 310 9.24 23.89 18.89
CA GLU A 310 10.43 23.40 18.18
C GLU A 310 10.75 21.93 18.50
N HIS A 311 10.26 21.44 19.64
CA HIS A 311 10.56 20.11 20.16
C HIS A 311 9.32 19.21 20.30
N SER A 312 8.17 19.64 19.82
CA SER A 312 6.96 18.81 19.91
C SER A 312 6.03 19.00 18.72
N GLN A 313 5.37 17.93 18.33
CA GLN A 313 4.41 17.92 17.23
C GLN A 313 3.18 17.08 17.56
N ILE A 314 2.06 17.45 16.95
CA ILE A 314 0.84 16.64 16.92
C ILE A 314 0.69 16.10 15.51
N VAL A 315 0.40 14.82 15.38
CA VAL A 315 0.13 14.16 14.11
C VAL A 315 -1.26 13.59 14.14
N GLY A 316 -2.10 14.03 13.21
CA GLY A 316 -3.41 13.46 12.94
C GLY A 316 -3.36 12.57 11.70
N HIS A 317 -4.01 11.42 11.76
CA HIS A 317 -4.12 10.46 10.68
C HIS A 317 -5.57 10.01 10.53
N ILE A 318 -6.07 9.98 9.31
CA ILE A 318 -7.37 9.43 8.95
C ILE A 318 -7.15 8.47 7.78
N ASN A 319 -7.56 7.22 7.96
CA ASN A 319 -7.60 6.24 6.90
C ASN A 319 -9.01 5.70 6.77
N THR A 320 -9.63 5.92 5.61
CA THR A 320 -10.99 5.49 5.33
C THR A 320 -11.05 4.79 3.99
N GLY A 321 -11.94 3.81 3.87
CA GLY A 321 -12.11 3.10 2.62
C GLY A 321 -13.46 2.41 2.51
N VAL A 322 -13.85 2.16 1.28
CA VAL A 322 -15.03 1.38 0.93
C VAL A 322 -14.71 0.46 -0.24
N VAL A 323 -15.13 -0.80 -0.14
CA VAL A 323 -15.14 -1.75 -1.24
C VAL A 323 -16.57 -2.22 -1.47
N TRP A 324 -17.08 -1.98 -2.65
CA TRP A 324 -18.43 -2.33 -3.04
C TRP A 324 -18.40 -3.41 -4.11
N ALA A 325 -18.78 -4.64 -3.73
CA ALA A 325 -18.96 -5.76 -4.65
C ALA A 325 -20.34 -5.68 -5.32
N TYR A 326 -20.40 -5.98 -6.61
CA TYR A 326 -21.63 -5.97 -7.40
C TYR A 326 -21.54 -6.90 -8.62
N GLY A 327 -22.61 -6.97 -9.40
CA GLY A 327 -22.65 -7.74 -10.65
C GLY A 327 -22.42 -9.23 -10.39
N ASN A 328 -21.28 -9.75 -10.85
CA ASN A 328 -20.92 -11.14 -10.72
C ASN A 328 -20.50 -11.55 -9.28
N ALA A 329 -20.14 -10.60 -8.43
CA ALA A 329 -19.64 -10.87 -7.08
C ALA A 329 -20.64 -10.46 -6.01
N LYS A 330 -20.91 -11.34 -5.04
CA LYS A 330 -21.72 -11.05 -3.85
C LYS A 330 -20.91 -10.40 -2.74
N SER A 331 -19.62 -10.73 -2.64
CA SER A 331 -18.67 -10.19 -1.68
C SER A 331 -17.35 -9.87 -2.38
N ALA A 332 -16.61 -8.89 -1.86
CA ALA A 332 -15.27 -8.61 -2.32
C ALA A 332 -14.31 -9.75 -1.93
N PRO A 333 -13.23 -10.00 -2.71
CA PRO A 333 -12.18 -10.93 -2.32
C PRO A 333 -11.64 -10.59 -0.93
N TYR A 334 -11.30 -11.61 -0.16
CA TYR A 334 -10.74 -11.45 1.19
C TYR A 334 -9.47 -10.56 1.20
N SER A 335 -8.68 -10.61 0.16
CA SER A 335 -7.49 -9.77 -0.02
C SER A 335 -7.79 -8.28 -0.22
N GLU A 336 -9.01 -7.95 -0.64
CA GLU A 336 -9.42 -6.57 -0.89
C GLU A 336 -10.23 -5.95 0.26
N GLN A 337 -10.64 -6.77 1.23
CA GLN A 337 -11.40 -6.32 2.39
C GLN A 337 -10.52 -5.60 3.41
N PHE A 338 -11.15 -4.74 4.20
CA PHE A 338 -10.50 -3.97 5.24
C PHE A 338 -10.53 -4.69 6.58
N TYR A 339 -9.55 -4.37 7.42
CA TYR A 339 -9.48 -4.75 8.83
C TYR A 339 -8.81 -3.64 9.64
N VAL A 340 -8.99 -3.67 10.96
CA VAL A 340 -8.36 -2.75 11.91
C VAL A 340 -7.69 -3.51 13.06
N GLY A 341 -6.96 -2.77 13.91
CA GLY A 341 -6.14 -3.27 15.00
C GLY A 341 -4.68 -3.44 14.62
N GLY A 342 -3.82 -3.48 15.62
CA GLY A 342 -2.37 -3.62 15.50
C GLY A 342 -1.59 -2.32 15.55
N ALA A 343 -0.27 -2.44 15.53
CA ALA A 343 0.69 -1.36 15.77
C ALA A 343 0.55 -0.11 14.88
N ASN A 344 0.00 -0.24 13.67
CA ASN A 344 -0.18 0.86 12.71
C ASN A 344 -1.67 1.18 12.47
N SER A 345 -2.55 0.79 13.38
CA SER A 345 -3.98 1.01 13.30
C SER A 345 -4.52 1.44 14.67
N ILE A 346 -5.30 0.61 15.37
CA ILE A 346 -5.76 0.87 16.74
C ILE A 346 -4.85 0.09 17.68
N ARG A 347 -3.88 0.77 18.29
CA ARG A 347 -2.77 0.14 19.03
C ARG A 347 -3.17 -0.56 20.33
N ALA A 348 -4.35 -0.30 20.83
CA ALA A 348 -4.89 -1.02 21.97
C ALA A 348 -5.39 -2.43 21.65
N PHE A 349 -5.47 -2.80 20.37
CA PHE A 349 -6.08 -4.04 19.91
C PHE A 349 -5.18 -4.82 18.96
N ASN A 350 -5.30 -6.15 19.01
CA ASN A 350 -4.61 -7.02 18.08
C ASN A 350 -5.12 -6.85 16.64
N VAL A 351 -4.29 -7.21 15.67
CA VAL A 351 -4.68 -7.22 14.26
C VAL A 351 -5.91 -8.11 14.06
N ARG A 352 -6.95 -7.55 13.43
CA ARG A 352 -8.21 -8.27 13.17
C ARG A 352 -8.90 -8.78 14.45
N SER A 353 -8.92 -7.98 15.48
CA SER A 353 -9.65 -8.31 16.71
C SER A 353 -10.90 -7.45 16.90
N ILE A 354 -11.12 -6.47 16.01
CA ILE A 354 -12.25 -5.52 16.06
C ILE A 354 -13.04 -5.59 14.76
N GLY A 355 -14.36 -5.59 14.90
CA GLY A 355 -15.31 -5.56 13.79
C GLY A 355 -15.57 -6.92 13.13
N PRO A 356 -16.42 -6.95 12.11
CA PRO A 356 -17.17 -5.82 11.54
C PRO A 356 -18.34 -5.37 12.44
N GLY A 357 -18.48 -4.04 12.58
CA GLY A 357 -19.52 -3.45 13.44
C GLY A 357 -19.45 -3.94 14.88
N SER A 358 -20.56 -4.39 15.42
CA SER A 358 -20.65 -5.02 16.76
C SER A 358 -20.51 -6.55 16.74
N TYR A 359 -20.21 -7.15 15.57
CA TYR A 359 -20.01 -8.59 15.46
C TYR A 359 -18.75 -9.03 16.21
N TYR A 360 -18.90 -10.09 17.01
CA TYR A 360 -17.80 -10.73 17.70
C TYR A 360 -18.00 -12.25 17.72
N THR A 361 -16.92 -12.98 17.49
CA THR A 361 -16.90 -14.43 17.63
C THR A 361 -15.65 -14.89 18.36
N ASN A 362 -15.84 -15.74 19.32
CA ASN A 362 -14.76 -16.37 20.09
C ASN A 362 -14.69 -17.89 19.86
N GLN A 363 -15.50 -18.40 18.93
CA GLN A 363 -15.79 -19.84 18.84
C GLN A 363 -14.78 -20.65 18.01
N SER A 364 -13.89 -20.02 17.23
CA SER A 364 -12.95 -20.76 16.40
C SER A 364 -11.52 -20.25 16.50
N LYS A 365 -10.57 -21.15 16.27
CA LYS A 365 -9.12 -20.85 16.20
C LYS A 365 -8.77 -19.86 15.08
N LEU A 366 -9.68 -19.65 14.13
CA LEU A 366 -9.54 -18.77 12.98
C LEU A 366 -10.55 -17.61 13.01
N SER A 367 -11.17 -17.32 14.15
CA SER A 367 -12.18 -16.25 14.30
C SER A 367 -11.72 -14.88 13.81
N TYR A 368 -10.41 -14.59 13.89
CA TYR A 368 -9.84 -13.35 13.32
C TYR A 368 -10.00 -13.22 11.80
N MET A 369 -10.26 -14.33 11.09
CA MET A 369 -10.48 -14.29 9.63
C MET A 369 -11.86 -13.72 9.28
N ASP A 370 -12.85 -13.87 10.16
CA ASP A 370 -14.19 -13.29 9.96
C ASP A 370 -14.22 -11.77 10.24
N GLN A 371 -13.19 -11.25 10.90
CA GLN A 371 -13.14 -9.85 11.32
C GLN A 371 -12.59 -8.94 10.24
N THR A 372 -13.28 -8.94 9.11
CA THR A 372 -13.03 -8.06 7.97
C THR A 372 -14.34 -7.38 7.55
N GLY A 373 -14.21 -6.22 6.90
CA GLY A 373 -15.37 -5.45 6.44
C GLY A 373 -15.17 -4.82 5.07
N ASP A 374 -16.27 -4.34 4.53
CA ASP A 374 -16.32 -3.63 3.26
C ASP A 374 -16.06 -2.13 3.41
N ILE A 375 -16.26 -1.59 4.62
CA ILE A 375 -16.03 -0.19 4.96
C ILE A 375 -15.01 -0.15 6.10
N LYS A 376 -14.06 0.79 6.04
CA LYS A 376 -13.10 1.08 7.11
C LYS A 376 -13.19 2.55 7.47
N LEU A 377 -13.18 2.82 8.76
CA LEU A 377 -12.92 4.14 9.31
C LEU A 377 -11.89 4.01 10.42
N LEU A 378 -10.78 4.72 10.29
CA LEU A 378 -9.68 4.77 11.24
C LEU A 378 -9.27 6.23 11.42
N ALA A 379 -9.15 6.65 12.67
CA ALA A 379 -8.64 7.96 13.06
C ALA A 379 -7.62 7.80 14.19
N ASN A 380 -6.47 8.44 14.06
CA ASN A 380 -5.42 8.44 15.06
C ASN A 380 -4.99 9.88 15.33
N LEU A 381 -4.70 10.17 16.58
CA LEU A 381 -4.09 11.42 17.03
C LEU A 381 -2.91 11.09 17.92
N GLU A 382 -1.75 11.65 17.63
CA GLU A 382 -0.53 11.37 18.39
C GLU A 382 0.22 12.68 18.69
N TYR A 383 0.47 12.94 19.97
CA TYR A 383 1.36 14.00 20.43
C TYR A 383 2.77 13.42 20.65
N ARG A 384 3.76 14.02 20.03
CA ARG A 384 5.16 13.56 20.00
C ARG A 384 6.08 14.64 20.60
N PRO A 385 6.27 14.68 21.94
CA PRO A 385 7.28 15.53 22.55
C PRO A 385 8.66 14.92 22.41
N ARG A 386 9.67 15.74 22.16
CA ARG A 386 11.09 15.35 22.29
C ARG A 386 11.44 15.31 23.77
N ILE A 387 11.96 14.21 24.24
CA ILE A 387 12.37 14.02 25.63
C ILE A 387 13.83 14.46 25.78
N MET A 388 14.74 13.86 25.02
CA MET A 388 16.17 14.13 25.09
C MET A 388 16.86 13.58 23.83
N GLY A 389 17.75 14.36 23.21
CA GLY A 389 18.51 13.92 22.03
C GLY A 389 17.56 13.38 20.92
N ASN A 390 17.72 12.14 20.57
CA ASN A 390 16.92 11.42 19.57
C ASN A 390 15.77 10.60 20.18
N LEU A 391 15.49 10.79 21.47
CA LEU A 391 14.41 10.12 22.18
C LEU A 391 13.17 10.99 22.21
N TYR A 392 12.06 10.47 21.71
CA TYR A 392 10.74 11.10 21.69
C TYR A 392 9.73 10.27 22.47
N GLY A 393 8.84 10.95 23.19
CA GLY A 393 7.66 10.36 23.76
C GLY A 393 6.52 10.29 22.73
N ALA A 394 5.47 9.56 23.06
CA ALA A 394 4.20 9.60 22.35
C ALA A 394 3.04 9.43 23.32
N LEU A 395 2.02 10.27 23.17
CA LEU A 395 0.70 10.08 23.74
C LEU A 395 -0.27 9.95 22.58
N PHE A 396 -1.11 8.94 22.58
CA PHE A 396 -1.97 8.69 21.43
C PHE A 396 -3.41 8.33 21.80
N LEU A 397 -4.29 8.64 20.86
CA LEU A 397 -5.69 8.25 20.86
C LEU A 397 -6.00 7.65 19.49
N ASP A 398 -6.47 6.41 19.48
CA ASP A 398 -6.81 5.66 18.28
C ASP A 398 -8.29 5.28 18.31
N ALA A 399 -9.00 5.51 17.21
CA ALA A 399 -10.40 5.16 17.06
C ALA A 399 -10.66 4.53 15.70
N GLY A 400 -11.53 3.55 15.62
CA GLY A 400 -11.90 2.97 14.33
C GLY A 400 -12.66 1.67 14.40
N ASN A 401 -13.15 1.25 13.25
CA ASN A 401 -13.79 -0.05 13.03
C ASN A 401 -13.87 -0.35 11.53
N VAL A 402 -14.32 -1.55 11.21
CA VAL A 402 -14.77 -1.95 9.88
C VAL A 402 -16.23 -2.37 9.94
N TRP A 403 -16.93 -2.27 8.83
CA TRP A 403 -18.33 -2.67 8.70
C TRP A 403 -18.59 -3.37 7.38
N ALA A 404 -19.60 -4.22 7.35
CA ALA A 404 -20.16 -4.75 6.12
C ALA A 404 -21.12 -3.72 5.46
N LEU A 405 -21.08 -3.59 4.14
CA LEU A 405 -22.05 -2.79 3.38
C LEU A 405 -23.44 -3.44 3.37
N ARG A 406 -23.47 -4.77 3.35
CA ARG A 406 -24.68 -5.56 3.28
C ARG A 406 -24.78 -6.54 4.43
N ASN A 407 -25.97 -6.86 4.83
CA ASN A 407 -26.21 -7.96 5.73
C ASN A 407 -25.90 -9.27 4.99
N ASP A 408 -24.98 -10.06 5.50
CA ASP A 408 -24.60 -11.37 4.94
C ASP A 408 -25.37 -12.54 5.58
N GLY A 409 -26.25 -12.24 6.55
CA GLY A 409 -27.07 -13.22 7.25
C GLY A 409 -26.33 -14.05 8.30
N TYR A 410 -25.01 -13.94 8.40
CA TYR A 410 -24.18 -14.75 9.31
C TYR A 410 -23.53 -13.92 10.42
N ARG A 411 -23.06 -12.72 10.11
CA ARG A 411 -22.38 -11.83 11.04
C ARG A 411 -23.35 -10.78 11.58
N THR A 412 -24.17 -11.18 12.55
CA THR A 412 -25.15 -10.28 13.18
C THR A 412 -24.46 -9.05 13.77
N GLY A 413 -24.98 -7.85 13.44
CA GLY A 413 -24.40 -6.57 13.88
C GLY A 413 -23.23 -6.06 13.03
N SER A 414 -22.89 -6.76 11.95
CA SER A 414 -21.75 -6.37 11.07
C SER A 414 -22.06 -5.18 10.14
N GLN A 415 -23.35 -4.98 9.81
CA GLN A 415 -23.76 -3.99 8.83
C GLN A 415 -23.67 -2.56 9.36
N LEU A 416 -23.11 -1.63 8.57
CA LEU A 416 -23.04 -0.22 8.92
C LEU A 416 -24.44 0.37 9.12
N ARG A 417 -24.66 0.95 10.30
CA ARG A 417 -25.83 1.78 10.63
C ARG A 417 -25.33 3.11 11.18
N LEU A 418 -25.56 4.20 10.45
CA LEU A 418 -25.03 5.53 10.80
C LEU A 418 -25.37 5.95 12.24
N LYS A 419 -26.56 5.61 12.73
CA LYS A 419 -26.98 5.91 14.12
C LYS A 419 -26.15 5.19 15.18
N ASN A 420 -25.48 4.11 14.82
CA ASN A 420 -24.68 3.29 15.76
C ASN A 420 -23.18 3.51 15.60
N ILE A 421 -22.74 4.34 14.67
CA ILE A 421 -21.33 4.45 14.30
C ILE A 421 -20.42 4.74 15.49
N PHE A 422 -20.82 5.64 16.39
CA PHE A 422 -20.04 5.97 17.60
C PHE A 422 -20.03 4.82 18.62
N LYS A 423 -21.16 4.11 18.77
CA LYS A 423 -21.25 2.95 19.67
C LYS A 423 -20.43 1.76 19.14
N GLU A 424 -20.33 1.63 17.85
CA GLU A 424 -19.61 0.54 17.18
C GLU A 424 -18.15 0.90 16.87
N THR A 425 -17.66 2.10 17.24
CA THR A 425 -16.27 2.49 17.03
C THR A 425 -15.43 2.07 18.22
N ALA A 426 -14.44 1.21 17.99
CA ALA A 426 -13.46 0.87 19.02
C ALA A 426 -12.59 2.08 19.35
N LEU A 427 -12.25 2.25 20.63
CA LEU A 427 -11.44 3.36 21.12
C LEU A 427 -10.30 2.83 21.99
N GLY A 428 -9.10 3.32 21.76
CA GLY A 428 -7.92 3.02 22.53
C GLY A 428 -7.01 4.22 22.70
N THR A 429 -6.28 4.24 23.80
CA THR A 429 -5.28 5.25 24.10
C THR A 429 -3.97 4.60 24.53
N GLY A 430 -2.94 5.36 24.76
CA GLY A 430 -1.69 4.80 25.26
C GLY A 430 -0.53 5.77 25.22
N ILE A 431 0.60 5.24 25.66
CA ILE A 431 1.88 5.94 25.64
C ILE A 431 2.90 5.14 24.85
N GLY A 432 3.92 5.83 24.37
CA GLY A 432 4.98 5.15 23.65
C GLY A 432 6.29 5.90 23.68
N ILE A 433 7.34 5.19 23.32
CA ILE A 433 8.69 5.71 23.18
C ILE A 433 9.14 5.53 21.74
N ARG A 434 9.83 6.53 21.20
CA ARG A 434 10.43 6.57 19.86
C ARG A 434 11.90 6.88 19.99
N TYR A 435 12.75 6.05 19.47
CA TYR A 435 14.17 6.33 19.38
C TYR A 435 14.57 6.45 17.90
N ASP A 436 14.90 7.66 17.50
CA ASP A 436 15.28 7.98 16.13
C ASP A 436 16.77 7.74 15.93
N MET A 437 17.11 6.81 15.05
CA MET A 437 18.49 6.41 14.71
C MET A 437 18.92 7.01 13.35
N ASP A 438 18.29 8.08 12.88
CA ASP A 438 18.45 8.77 11.60
C ASP A 438 18.00 7.94 10.38
N PHE A 439 18.33 6.66 10.31
CA PHE A 439 17.97 5.76 9.21
C PHE A 439 16.74 4.88 9.51
N PHE A 440 16.38 4.70 10.77
CA PHE A 440 15.10 4.12 11.19
C PHE A 440 14.73 4.57 12.60
N VAL A 441 13.45 4.43 12.96
CA VAL A 441 12.91 4.75 14.27
C VAL A 441 12.50 3.46 14.97
N LEU A 442 13.06 3.20 16.14
CA LEU A 442 12.58 2.14 17.02
C LEU A 442 11.40 2.65 17.84
N ARG A 443 10.35 1.86 17.93
CA ARG A 443 9.10 2.23 18.57
C ARG A 443 8.63 1.14 19.53
N LEU A 444 8.28 1.56 20.74
CA LEU A 444 7.60 0.75 21.74
C LEU A 444 6.33 1.48 22.16
N ASP A 445 5.16 0.88 21.96
CA ASP A 445 3.86 1.41 22.30
C ASP A 445 3.17 0.50 23.33
N TRP A 446 2.68 1.10 24.41
CA TRP A 446 1.76 0.46 25.33
C TRP A 446 0.38 1.07 25.15
N GLY A 447 -0.52 0.27 24.56
CA GLY A 447 -1.90 0.63 24.28
C GLY A 447 -2.87 0.10 25.32
N VAL A 448 -3.86 0.90 25.65
CA VAL A 448 -4.95 0.56 26.57
C VAL A 448 -6.29 0.77 25.86
N GLY A 449 -7.08 -0.29 25.73
CA GLY A 449 -8.43 -0.25 25.20
C GLY A 449 -9.38 0.48 26.14
N ILE A 450 -10.18 1.37 25.58
CA ILE A 450 -11.23 2.09 26.30
C ILE A 450 -12.58 1.46 25.98
N HIS A 451 -12.83 1.19 24.70
CA HIS A 451 -14.12 0.70 24.23
C HIS A 451 -13.97 -0.37 23.17
N VAL A 452 -14.75 -1.45 23.30
CA VAL A 452 -14.96 -2.47 22.25
C VAL A 452 -16.41 -2.45 21.76
N PRO A 453 -16.64 -2.61 20.44
CA PRO A 453 -17.95 -2.39 19.83
C PRO A 453 -19.01 -3.45 20.16
N TYR A 454 -18.63 -4.59 20.70
CA TYR A 454 -19.50 -5.73 20.98
C TYR A 454 -19.97 -5.81 22.45
N LYS A 455 -19.50 -4.90 23.32
CA LYS A 455 -19.96 -4.78 24.72
C LYS A 455 -20.67 -3.45 24.95
N ASN A 456 -21.50 -3.38 25.98
CA ASN A 456 -22.16 -2.14 26.38
C ASN A 456 -21.28 -1.33 27.36
N GLY A 457 -21.51 -0.02 27.42
CA GLY A 457 -20.77 0.90 28.29
C GLY A 457 -19.63 1.61 27.59
N PHE A 458 -19.10 2.66 28.17
CA PHE A 458 -17.98 3.44 27.61
C PHE A 458 -16.65 2.70 27.86
N TYR A 459 -16.27 2.47 29.13
CA TYR A 459 -15.18 1.56 29.47
C TYR A 459 -15.81 0.18 29.74
N ASN A 460 -15.60 -0.76 28.81
CA ASN A 460 -16.35 -2.00 28.80
C ASN A 460 -15.48 -3.26 28.82
N PHE A 461 -14.29 -3.17 29.44
CA PHE A 461 -13.44 -4.29 29.75
C PHE A 461 -13.74 -4.83 31.14
N ASP A 462 -13.78 -6.15 31.29
CA ASP A 462 -14.06 -6.81 32.58
C ASP A 462 -12.84 -6.68 33.51
N HIS A 463 -11.64 -6.80 32.96
CA HIS A 463 -10.39 -6.63 33.72
C HIS A 463 -9.42 -5.72 32.95
N PHE A 464 -8.67 -4.89 33.66
CA PHE A 464 -7.67 -3.99 33.05
C PHE A 464 -6.62 -4.74 32.24
N LYS A 465 -6.24 -5.98 32.63
CA LYS A 465 -5.30 -6.82 31.85
C LYS A 465 -5.77 -7.09 30.43
N ASP A 466 -7.07 -7.25 30.24
CA ASP A 466 -7.66 -7.60 28.94
C ASP A 466 -7.70 -6.41 27.98
N SER A 467 -7.51 -5.18 28.51
CA SER A 467 -7.47 -3.96 27.72
C SER A 467 -6.07 -3.58 27.22
N GLN A 468 -5.02 -4.29 27.67
CA GLN A 468 -3.65 -3.88 27.39
C GLN A 468 -3.06 -4.57 26.17
N SER A 469 -2.25 -3.84 25.42
CA SER A 469 -1.48 -4.35 24.30
C SER A 469 -0.12 -3.67 24.23
N LEU A 470 0.94 -4.44 24.05
CA LEU A 470 2.30 -3.93 23.89
C LEU A 470 2.77 -4.21 22.47
N HIS A 471 3.25 -3.16 21.79
CA HIS A 471 3.74 -3.25 20.41
C HIS A 471 5.18 -2.77 20.32
N PHE A 472 6.03 -3.62 19.78
CA PHE A 472 7.34 -3.22 19.29
C PHE A 472 7.26 -3.11 17.76
N ALA A 473 7.76 -2.02 17.20
CA ALA A 473 7.74 -1.79 15.76
C ALA A 473 8.90 -0.90 15.29
N ILE A 474 9.14 -0.89 13.97
CA ILE A 474 10.12 -0.03 13.32
C ILE A 474 9.35 1.00 12.48
N GLY A 475 9.79 2.26 12.55
CA GLY A 475 9.13 3.39 11.90
C GLY A 475 7.98 4.01 12.70
N TYR A 476 7.51 5.16 12.22
CA TYR A 476 6.32 5.80 12.78
C TYR A 476 5.05 5.01 12.40
N PRO A 477 3.97 5.07 13.20
CA PRO A 477 2.75 4.28 12.93
C PRO A 477 2.00 4.77 11.68
N PHE A 478 2.19 6.03 11.34
CA PHE A 478 1.60 6.70 10.18
C PHE A 478 2.40 7.96 9.84
#